data_dbb851f4b7070df598d95ead758fe43e
#
_entry.id   dbb851f4b7070df598d95ead758fe43e
#
_cell.length_a   1.000
_cell.length_b   1.000
_cell.length_c   1.000
_cell.angle_alpha   90.00
_cell.angle_beta   90.00
_cell.angle_gamma   90.00
#
_symmetry.space_group_name_H-M   'P 1'
#
loop_
_entity.id
_entity.type
_entity.pdbx_description
1 polymer ?
#
loop_
_entity_poly.entity_id
_entity_poly.type
_entity_poly.pdbx_seq_one_letter_code
_entity_poly.pdbx_strand_id
1 'polypeptide(L)'
;MRQILCFGDSNTWGLDGDSGKRLPWGVRWTSLLQEKLGQQYHVIEEGLCGRTTIFDDPLRDGRRGTELLPILLETHATVDGVVLMLGTNDCKTAFGASAEVIGKGIERLLRQIRYAAPQAEILLISPIYLGDNVWRPECDPEFSKASIIVSQRLQPVYETIAKKWHVGFLRAADYAGCSAKDQEHMNAAGHAAFAEAVSREVQQLFAGRQAVGAA
;
A
#
# COMPACT_ATOMS: atom_id res chain seq x y z
N MET A 1 -21.61 -4.46 8.84
CA MET A 1 -20.46 -3.51 8.71
C MET A 1 -19.36 -4.23 7.95
N ARG A 2 -18.85 -3.65 6.87
CA ARG A 2 -17.82 -4.26 6.02
C ARG A 2 -16.44 -3.96 6.59
N GLN A 3 -15.57 -4.96 6.68
CA GLN A 3 -14.21 -4.80 7.18
C GLN A 3 -13.21 -4.65 6.02
N ILE A 4 -12.44 -3.55 6.02
CA ILE A 4 -11.43 -3.22 5.01
C ILE A 4 -10.06 -3.23 5.65
N LEU A 5 -9.24 -4.21 5.32
CA LEU A 5 -7.86 -4.30 5.77
C LEU A 5 -6.94 -3.46 4.87
N CYS A 6 -6.35 -2.40 5.40
CA CYS A 6 -5.34 -1.59 4.71
C CYS A 6 -3.94 -2.09 5.06
N PHE A 7 -3.38 -2.94 4.21
CA PHE A 7 -2.08 -3.55 4.43
C PHE A 7 -0.98 -2.85 3.62
N GLY A 8 -0.01 -2.26 4.31
CA GLY A 8 1.04 -1.48 3.66
C GLY A 8 2.24 -1.18 4.56
N ASP A 9 3.06 -0.25 4.11
CA ASP A 9 4.29 0.19 4.76
C ASP A 9 4.12 1.47 5.59
N SER A 10 5.17 2.29 5.68
CA SER A 10 5.18 3.58 6.40
C SER A 10 4.17 4.58 5.87
N ASN A 11 3.90 4.63 4.57
CA ASN A 11 2.86 5.47 3.99
C ASN A 11 1.45 5.03 4.45
N THR A 12 1.23 3.75 4.70
CA THR A 12 -0.03 3.25 5.28
C THR A 12 -0.07 3.45 6.80
N TRP A 13 1.05 3.33 7.49
CA TRP A 13 1.17 3.66 8.91
C TRP A 13 0.91 5.13 9.20
N GLY A 14 1.14 6.00 8.20
CA GLY A 14 0.93 7.43 8.27
C GLY A 14 2.17 8.21 8.71
N LEU A 15 3.35 7.80 8.27
CA LEU A 15 4.57 8.60 8.45
C LEU A 15 4.46 9.86 7.61
N ASP A 16 4.67 11.02 8.25
CA ASP A 16 4.66 12.33 7.60
C ASP A 16 6.06 12.66 7.08
N GLY A 17 6.20 12.80 5.78
CA GLY A 17 7.47 13.15 5.15
C GLY A 17 8.04 14.52 5.54
N ASP A 18 7.20 15.44 6.04
CA ASP A 18 7.64 16.76 6.45
C ASP A 18 8.17 16.79 7.89
N SER A 19 7.58 16.03 8.80
CA SER A 19 7.95 16.04 10.23
C SER A 19 8.71 14.79 10.69
N GLY A 20 8.70 13.70 9.93
CA GLY A 20 9.24 12.41 10.32
C GLY A 20 8.48 11.73 11.46
N LYS A 21 7.25 12.17 11.76
CA LYS A 21 6.40 11.65 12.84
C LYS A 21 5.16 10.98 12.25
N ARG A 22 4.50 10.13 13.05
CA ARG A 22 3.19 9.61 12.67
C ARG A 22 2.14 10.72 12.68
N LEU A 23 1.41 10.86 11.58
CA LEU A 23 0.24 11.73 11.52
C LEU A 23 -0.85 11.25 12.50
N PRO A 24 -1.57 12.17 13.17
CA PRO A 24 -2.64 11.80 14.09
C PRO A 24 -3.82 11.16 13.37
N TRP A 25 -4.71 10.56 14.13
CA TRP A 25 -6.03 10.14 13.63
C TRP A 25 -6.77 11.36 13.07
N GLY A 26 -7.50 11.16 11.97
CA GLY A 26 -8.17 12.24 11.25
C GLY A 26 -7.30 12.99 10.24
N VAL A 27 -6.00 12.62 10.10
CA VAL A 27 -5.07 13.25 9.15
C VAL A 27 -4.43 12.22 8.21
N ARG A 28 -4.05 11.04 8.70
CA ARG A 28 -3.49 9.99 7.84
C ARG A 28 -4.58 9.36 6.95
N TRP A 29 -4.20 8.91 5.77
CA TRP A 29 -5.15 8.50 4.73
C TRP A 29 -6.11 7.38 5.16
N THR A 30 -5.66 6.45 6.01
CA THR A 30 -6.48 5.34 6.50
C THR A 30 -7.62 5.82 7.40
N SER A 31 -7.35 6.77 8.29
CA SER A 31 -8.39 7.39 9.13
C SER A 31 -9.33 8.28 8.33
N LEU A 32 -8.83 9.02 7.35
CA LEU A 32 -9.66 9.79 6.42
C LEU A 32 -10.53 8.88 5.54
N LEU A 33 -10.00 7.71 5.14
CA LEU A 33 -10.77 6.68 4.45
C LEU A 33 -11.94 6.20 5.31
N GLN A 34 -11.70 5.94 6.62
CA GLN A 34 -12.76 5.56 7.55
C GLN A 34 -13.88 6.62 7.61
N GLU A 35 -13.52 7.89 7.70
CA GLU A 35 -14.48 8.99 7.73
C GLU A 35 -15.32 9.05 6.44
N LYS A 36 -14.67 8.92 5.28
CA LYS A 36 -15.32 8.98 3.96
C LYS A 36 -16.24 7.79 3.67
N LEU A 37 -15.87 6.61 4.12
CA LEU A 37 -16.69 5.40 3.96
C LEU A 37 -17.84 5.33 4.96
N GLY A 38 -17.74 6.03 6.09
CA GLY A 38 -18.77 6.10 7.13
C GLY A 38 -18.96 4.80 7.92
N GLN A 39 -20.03 4.74 8.71
CA GLN A 39 -20.29 3.68 9.69
C GLN A 39 -20.59 2.29 9.10
N GLN A 40 -20.86 2.21 7.81
CA GLN A 40 -21.09 0.93 7.13
C GLN A 40 -19.77 0.14 6.90
N TYR A 41 -18.65 0.79 7.08
CA TYR A 41 -17.31 0.21 6.92
C TYR A 41 -16.50 0.35 8.20
N HIS A 42 -15.59 -0.59 8.39
CA HIS A 42 -14.55 -0.56 9.42
C HIS A 42 -13.18 -0.71 8.76
N VAL A 43 -12.38 0.35 8.81
CA VAL A 43 -11.03 0.36 8.23
C VAL A 43 -10.03 -0.11 9.29
N ILE A 44 -9.35 -1.21 8.99
CA ILE A 44 -8.32 -1.81 9.82
C ILE A 44 -6.96 -1.34 9.30
N GLU A 45 -6.23 -0.59 10.13
CA GLU A 45 -4.93 -0.01 9.76
C GLU A 45 -3.79 -0.99 10.07
N GLU A 46 -3.24 -1.63 9.05
CA GLU A 46 -2.11 -2.54 9.13
C GLU A 46 -0.89 -2.00 8.36
N GLY A 47 -0.53 -0.75 8.61
CA GLY A 47 0.71 -0.14 8.16
C GLY A 47 1.87 -0.46 9.09
N LEU A 48 3.05 -0.78 8.54
CA LEU A 48 4.29 -1.01 9.29
C LEU A 48 5.48 -0.39 8.56
N CYS A 49 6.17 0.57 9.19
CA CYS A 49 7.35 1.20 8.62
C CYS A 49 8.41 0.17 8.24
N GLY A 50 8.95 0.27 7.03
CA GLY A 50 9.95 -0.67 6.52
C GLY A 50 9.38 -1.98 5.96
N ARG A 51 8.06 -2.19 5.93
CA ARG A 51 7.48 -3.43 5.40
C ARG A 51 7.80 -3.60 3.91
N THR A 52 8.32 -4.77 3.57
CA THR A 52 8.58 -5.24 2.21
C THR A 52 7.47 -6.18 1.74
N THR A 53 7.51 -6.58 0.48
CA THR A 53 6.64 -7.66 -0.01
C THR A 53 7.12 -9.03 0.47
N ILE A 54 8.34 -9.45 0.08
CA ILE A 54 8.87 -10.82 0.29
C ILE A 54 10.24 -10.86 0.95
N PHE A 55 10.90 -9.72 1.15
CA PHE A 55 12.27 -9.67 1.66
C PHE A 55 12.32 -9.54 3.17
N ASP A 56 13.27 -10.22 3.80
CA ASP A 56 13.66 -9.91 5.16
C ASP A 56 14.55 -8.68 5.15
N ASP A 57 14.23 -7.71 6.00
CA ASP A 57 15.08 -6.54 6.17
C ASP A 57 16.22 -6.91 7.12
N PRO A 58 17.51 -6.80 6.69
CA PRO A 58 18.64 -7.15 7.53
C PRO A 58 18.83 -6.24 8.73
N LEU A 59 18.17 -5.06 8.75
CA LEU A 59 18.26 -4.07 9.80
C LEU A 59 17.04 -4.05 10.73
N ARG A 60 15.93 -4.72 10.34
CA ARG A 60 14.66 -4.66 11.08
C ARG A 60 13.91 -5.98 11.01
N ASP A 61 13.71 -6.62 12.15
CA ASP A 61 12.95 -7.87 12.24
C ASP A 61 11.47 -7.69 11.85
N GLY A 62 10.86 -8.73 11.28
CA GLY A 62 9.43 -8.82 11.05
C GLY A 62 8.91 -7.88 9.95
N ARG A 63 9.73 -7.60 8.93
CA ARG A 63 9.32 -6.68 7.83
C ARG A 63 8.75 -7.39 6.60
N ARG A 64 8.87 -8.71 6.51
CA ARG A 64 8.38 -9.49 5.37
C ARG A 64 6.85 -9.57 5.37
N GLY A 65 6.21 -8.89 4.41
CA GLY A 65 4.76 -8.83 4.28
C GLY A 65 4.10 -10.20 4.10
N THR A 66 4.73 -11.10 3.34
CA THR A 66 4.21 -12.46 3.11
C THR A 66 4.21 -13.37 4.35
N GLU A 67 4.89 -13.00 5.42
CA GLU A 67 4.78 -13.70 6.71
C GLU A 67 3.65 -13.14 7.57
N LEU A 68 3.47 -11.82 7.54
CA LEU A 68 2.52 -11.14 8.40
C LEU A 68 1.09 -11.19 7.87
N LEU A 69 0.91 -11.07 6.55
CA LEU A 69 -0.42 -10.96 5.97
C LEU A 69 -1.35 -12.15 6.28
N PRO A 70 -0.93 -13.42 6.21
CA PRO A 70 -1.80 -14.55 6.57
C PRO A 70 -2.28 -14.48 8.02
N ILE A 71 -1.41 -14.09 8.94
CA ILE A 71 -1.72 -13.98 10.39
C ILE A 71 -2.77 -12.88 10.60
N LEU A 72 -2.60 -11.73 9.93
CA LEU A 72 -3.52 -10.60 10.05
C LEU A 72 -4.88 -10.90 9.41
N LEU A 73 -4.91 -11.60 8.27
CA LEU A 73 -6.16 -12.03 7.65
C LEU A 73 -6.94 -13.01 8.55
N GLU A 74 -6.27 -13.88 9.27
CA GLU A 74 -6.88 -14.77 10.25
C GLU A 74 -7.36 -14.01 11.50
N THR A 75 -6.52 -13.11 12.03
CA THR A 75 -6.82 -12.30 13.23
C THR A 75 -8.05 -11.41 13.01
N HIS A 76 -8.18 -10.82 11.81
CA HIS A 76 -9.27 -9.90 11.46
C HIS A 76 -10.42 -10.56 10.67
N ALA A 77 -10.49 -11.89 10.66
CA ALA A 77 -11.57 -12.59 9.92
C ALA A 77 -12.95 -12.20 10.49
N THR A 78 -13.94 -11.91 9.63
CA THR A 78 -13.95 -11.97 8.15
C THR A 78 -13.63 -10.60 7.54
N VAL A 79 -12.69 -10.58 6.60
CA VAL A 79 -12.32 -9.36 5.87
C VAL A 79 -13.12 -9.30 4.57
N ASP A 80 -13.85 -8.21 4.34
CA ASP A 80 -14.65 -7.99 3.12
C ASP A 80 -13.82 -7.36 1.99
N GLY A 81 -12.78 -6.60 2.33
CA GLY A 81 -11.89 -5.96 1.37
C GLY A 81 -10.47 -5.83 1.87
N VAL A 82 -9.51 -5.85 0.94
CA VAL A 82 -8.09 -5.60 1.22
C VAL A 82 -7.57 -4.50 0.30
N VAL A 83 -7.03 -3.44 0.89
CA VAL A 83 -6.26 -2.40 0.20
C VAL A 83 -4.79 -2.72 0.41
N LEU A 84 -4.11 -3.13 -0.66
CA LEU A 84 -2.71 -3.57 -0.63
C LEU A 84 -1.81 -2.53 -1.28
N MET A 85 -0.91 -1.91 -0.50
CA MET A 85 0.09 -0.95 -1.00
C MET A 85 1.45 -1.25 -0.38
N LEU A 86 2.32 -1.92 -1.11
CA LEU A 86 3.70 -2.28 -0.75
C LEU A 86 4.62 -2.18 -1.97
N GLY A 87 5.92 -2.15 -1.72
CA GLY A 87 6.96 -2.19 -2.75
C GLY A 87 8.00 -1.08 -2.63
N THR A 88 7.72 0.00 -1.89
CA THR A 88 8.67 1.09 -1.68
C THR A 88 9.95 0.58 -1.04
N ASN A 89 9.84 -0.15 0.07
CA ASN A 89 11.02 -0.68 0.79
C ASN A 89 11.76 -1.77 0.00
N ASP A 90 11.08 -2.48 -0.88
CA ASP A 90 11.70 -3.47 -1.76
C ASP A 90 12.66 -2.83 -2.76
N CYS A 91 12.55 -1.52 -3.01
CA CYS A 91 13.46 -0.75 -3.86
C CYS A 91 14.81 -0.43 -3.20
N LYS A 92 15.00 -0.76 -1.91
CA LYS A 92 16.27 -0.54 -1.20
C LYS A 92 17.41 -1.31 -1.83
N THR A 93 18.60 -0.73 -1.79
CA THR A 93 19.83 -1.30 -2.37
C THR A 93 20.18 -2.67 -1.82
N ALA A 94 19.87 -2.93 -0.55
CA ALA A 94 20.13 -4.21 0.11
C ALA A 94 19.45 -5.40 -0.59
N PHE A 95 18.32 -5.19 -1.28
CA PHE A 95 17.57 -6.25 -1.96
C PHE A 95 17.95 -6.41 -3.43
N GLY A 96 18.44 -5.38 -4.09
CA GLY A 96 18.86 -5.43 -5.50
C GLY A 96 17.75 -5.93 -6.45
N ALA A 97 16.48 -5.73 -6.08
CA ALA A 97 15.34 -6.31 -6.78
C ALA A 97 14.90 -5.44 -7.96
N SER A 98 14.51 -6.08 -9.08
CA SER A 98 13.80 -5.40 -10.16
C SER A 98 12.31 -5.25 -9.83
N ALA A 99 11.63 -4.34 -10.52
CA ALA A 99 10.18 -4.15 -10.36
C ALA A 99 9.39 -5.45 -10.65
N GLU A 100 9.87 -6.28 -11.57
CA GLU A 100 9.27 -7.57 -11.91
C GLU A 100 9.41 -8.59 -10.76
N VAL A 101 10.52 -8.58 -10.04
CA VAL A 101 10.73 -9.44 -8.85
C VAL A 101 9.84 -8.98 -7.71
N ILE A 102 9.74 -7.67 -7.48
CA ILE A 102 8.82 -7.08 -6.50
C ILE A 102 7.38 -7.43 -6.85
N GLY A 103 7.03 -7.36 -8.15
CA GLY A 103 5.72 -7.79 -8.66
C GLY A 103 5.39 -9.26 -8.35
N LYS A 104 6.36 -10.17 -8.40
CA LYS A 104 6.15 -11.56 -7.95
C LYS A 104 5.85 -11.64 -6.46
N GLY A 105 6.42 -10.75 -5.65
CA GLY A 105 6.07 -10.58 -4.25
C GLY A 105 4.60 -10.17 -4.07
N ILE A 106 4.12 -9.21 -4.85
CA ILE A 106 2.71 -8.81 -4.88
C ILE A 106 1.81 -9.98 -5.30
N GLU A 107 2.16 -10.73 -6.35
CA GLU A 107 1.37 -11.90 -6.75
C GLU A 107 1.29 -12.97 -5.63
N ARG A 108 2.36 -13.11 -4.83
CA ARG A 108 2.34 -14.01 -3.67
C ARG A 108 1.37 -13.51 -2.58
N LEU A 109 1.36 -12.21 -2.29
CA LEU A 109 0.41 -11.61 -1.35
C LEU A 109 -1.04 -11.75 -1.86
N LEU A 110 -1.31 -11.49 -3.14
CA LEU A 110 -2.63 -11.69 -3.74
C LEU A 110 -3.12 -13.13 -3.60
N ARG A 111 -2.23 -14.10 -3.81
CA ARG A 111 -2.55 -15.53 -3.61
C ARG A 111 -2.92 -15.84 -2.15
N GLN A 112 -2.20 -15.25 -1.20
CA GLN A 112 -2.50 -15.40 0.23
C GLN A 112 -3.87 -14.82 0.59
N ILE A 113 -4.19 -13.62 0.05
CA ILE A 113 -5.51 -13.01 0.24
C ILE A 113 -6.62 -13.90 -0.34
N ARG A 114 -6.46 -14.37 -1.56
CA ARG A 114 -7.46 -15.25 -2.21
C ARG A 114 -7.65 -16.58 -1.49
N TYR A 115 -6.61 -17.08 -0.84
CA TYR A 115 -6.70 -18.31 -0.03
C TYR A 115 -7.42 -18.07 1.29
N ALA A 116 -7.07 -17.04 2.04
CA ALA A 116 -7.60 -16.75 3.37
C ALA A 116 -8.96 -16.04 3.33
N ALA A 117 -9.19 -15.19 2.34
CA ALA A 117 -10.42 -14.39 2.18
C ALA A 117 -10.87 -14.41 0.70
N PRO A 118 -11.35 -15.56 0.18
CA PRO A 118 -11.64 -15.75 -1.24
C PRO A 118 -12.71 -14.79 -1.79
N GLN A 119 -13.58 -14.30 -0.92
CA GLN A 119 -14.66 -13.38 -1.28
C GLN A 119 -14.30 -11.89 -1.09
N ALA A 120 -13.11 -11.59 -0.56
CA ALA A 120 -12.71 -10.20 -0.35
C ALA A 120 -12.51 -9.47 -1.69
N GLU A 121 -13.00 -8.24 -1.76
CA GLU A 121 -12.60 -7.31 -2.82
C GLU A 121 -11.15 -6.88 -2.59
N ILE A 122 -10.36 -6.76 -3.65
CA ILE A 122 -8.95 -6.36 -3.53
C ILE A 122 -8.72 -5.11 -4.35
N LEU A 123 -8.13 -4.10 -3.72
CA LEU A 123 -7.57 -2.92 -4.36
C LEU A 123 -6.05 -3.00 -4.27
N LEU A 124 -5.39 -3.27 -5.38
CA LEU A 124 -3.93 -3.19 -5.48
C LEU A 124 -3.53 -1.75 -5.80
N ILE A 125 -2.62 -1.19 -5.02
CA ILE A 125 -2.13 0.17 -5.21
C ILE A 125 -0.63 0.13 -5.50
N SER A 126 -0.20 0.74 -6.62
CA SER A 126 1.21 1.03 -6.82
C SER A 126 1.61 2.24 -5.95
N PRO A 127 2.71 2.16 -5.17
CA PRO A 127 3.15 3.24 -4.30
C PRO A 127 3.40 4.57 -5.04
N ILE A 128 3.50 5.66 -4.30
CA ILE A 128 4.08 6.91 -4.79
C ILE A 128 5.52 6.69 -5.22
N TYR A 129 6.03 7.55 -6.11
CA TYR A 129 7.42 7.46 -6.54
C TYR A 129 8.37 7.99 -5.47
N LEU A 130 9.55 7.37 -5.38
CA LEU A 130 10.68 7.94 -4.65
C LEU A 130 11.13 9.23 -5.32
N GLY A 131 11.48 10.22 -4.53
CA GLY A 131 11.98 11.51 -5.02
C GLY A 131 13.42 11.42 -5.53
N ASP A 132 13.82 12.38 -6.36
CA ASP A 132 15.11 12.40 -7.06
C ASP A 132 16.34 12.44 -6.13
N ASN A 133 16.15 12.79 -4.87
CA ASN A 133 17.21 12.93 -3.88
C ASN A 133 17.10 11.94 -2.72
N VAL A 134 16.21 10.95 -2.78
CA VAL A 134 15.98 9.98 -1.69
C VAL A 134 17.27 9.30 -1.18
N TRP A 135 18.20 9.03 -2.08
CA TRP A 135 19.48 8.37 -1.82
C TRP A 135 20.51 9.21 -1.07
N ARG A 136 20.24 10.50 -0.85
CA ARG A 136 21.16 11.37 -0.13
C ARG A 136 21.21 11.02 1.37
N PRO A 137 22.37 11.22 2.04
CA PRO A 137 22.51 10.92 3.47
C PRO A 137 21.50 11.63 4.38
N GLU A 138 21.05 12.80 3.98
CA GLU A 138 20.05 13.59 4.72
C GLU A 138 18.61 13.11 4.54
N CYS A 139 18.35 12.20 3.57
CA CYS A 139 17.05 11.55 3.32
C CYS A 139 17.12 10.10 3.80
N ASP A 140 17.22 9.12 2.88
CA ASP A 140 17.37 7.70 3.23
C ASP A 140 18.48 7.02 2.38
N PRO A 141 19.69 6.84 2.93
CA PRO A 141 20.81 6.24 2.22
C PRO A 141 20.66 4.73 1.95
N GLU A 142 19.60 4.08 2.43
CA GLU A 142 19.28 2.70 2.05
C GLU A 142 18.82 2.60 0.58
N PHE A 143 18.42 3.74 -0.03
CA PHE A 143 18.09 3.84 -1.46
C PHE A 143 19.28 4.31 -2.31
N SER A 144 19.10 4.25 -3.63
CA SER A 144 20.04 4.72 -4.63
C SER A 144 19.29 5.41 -5.79
N LYS A 145 20.03 5.98 -6.72
CA LYS A 145 19.44 6.49 -7.98
C LYS A 145 18.73 5.39 -8.77
N ALA A 146 19.24 4.15 -8.73
CA ALA A 146 18.57 3.01 -9.37
C ALA A 146 17.24 2.68 -8.70
N SER A 147 17.12 2.87 -7.38
CA SER A 147 15.88 2.67 -6.64
C SER A 147 14.73 3.56 -7.14
N ILE A 148 15.05 4.79 -7.56
CA ILE A 148 14.06 5.72 -8.14
C ILE A 148 13.45 5.13 -9.41
N ILE A 149 14.30 4.61 -10.29
CA ILE A 149 13.87 3.98 -11.55
C ILE A 149 12.99 2.75 -11.25
N VAL A 150 13.41 1.92 -10.29
CA VAL A 150 12.63 0.74 -9.88
C VAL A 150 11.26 1.18 -9.34
N SER A 151 11.20 2.20 -8.47
CA SER A 151 9.93 2.69 -7.90
C SER A 151 8.94 3.15 -8.97
N GLN A 152 9.40 3.85 -10.01
CA GLN A 152 8.59 4.28 -11.14
C GLN A 152 8.09 3.09 -11.98
N ARG A 153 8.90 2.04 -12.11
CA ARG A 153 8.54 0.83 -12.85
C ARG A 153 7.57 -0.09 -12.11
N LEU A 154 7.36 0.08 -10.81
CA LEU A 154 6.34 -0.68 -10.08
C LEU A 154 4.94 -0.45 -10.67
N GLN A 155 4.61 0.77 -11.08
CA GLN A 155 3.29 1.13 -11.58
C GLN A 155 2.84 0.26 -12.77
N PRO A 156 3.53 0.21 -13.92
CA PRO A 156 3.10 -0.61 -15.05
C PRO A 156 3.14 -2.11 -14.75
N VAL A 157 4.05 -2.56 -13.88
CA VAL A 157 4.11 -3.97 -13.43
C VAL A 157 2.84 -4.30 -12.62
N TYR A 158 2.46 -3.47 -11.66
CA TYR A 158 1.28 -3.71 -10.83
C TYR A 158 -0.02 -3.59 -11.61
N GLU A 159 -0.10 -2.68 -12.59
CA GLU A 159 -1.26 -2.59 -13.48
C GLU A 159 -1.46 -3.90 -14.27
N THR A 160 -0.37 -4.48 -14.77
CA THR A 160 -0.41 -5.78 -15.46
C THR A 160 -0.86 -6.91 -14.52
N ILE A 161 -0.35 -6.91 -13.29
CA ILE A 161 -0.74 -7.89 -12.26
C ILE A 161 -2.22 -7.73 -11.90
N ALA A 162 -2.70 -6.50 -11.69
CA ALA A 162 -4.10 -6.26 -11.35
C ALA A 162 -5.06 -6.76 -12.43
N LYS A 163 -4.76 -6.51 -13.71
CA LYS A 163 -5.51 -7.05 -14.84
C LYS A 163 -5.52 -8.58 -14.86
N LYS A 164 -4.36 -9.22 -14.65
CA LYS A 164 -4.22 -10.69 -14.60
C LYS A 164 -5.01 -11.33 -13.46
N TRP A 165 -5.06 -10.67 -12.31
CA TRP A 165 -5.71 -11.18 -11.10
C TRP A 165 -7.17 -10.73 -10.96
N HIS A 166 -7.67 -9.93 -11.90
CA HIS A 166 -9.02 -9.33 -11.88
C HIS A 166 -9.31 -8.62 -10.54
N VAL A 167 -8.38 -7.75 -10.12
CA VAL A 167 -8.50 -6.90 -8.92
C VAL A 167 -8.52 -5.43 -9.30
N GLY A 168 -9.07 -4.58 -8.42
CA GLY A 168 -9.00 -3.13 -8.58
C GLY A 168 -7.56 -2.63 -8.60
N PHE A 169 -7.31 -1.53 -9.29
CA PHE A 169 -5.99 -0.93 -9.39
C PHE A 169 -6.03 0.58 -9.24
N LEU A 170 -5.15 1.12 -8.40
CA LEU A 170 -4.96 2.56 -8.23
C LEU A 170 -3.47 2.91 -8.31
N ARG A 171 -3.16 4.02 -8.96
CA ARG A 171 -1.81 4.58 -9.01
C ARG A 171 -1.71 5.69 -7.97
N ALA A 172 -1.02 5.45 -6.85
CA ALA A 172 -0.89 6.48 -5.80
C ALA A 172 -0.19 7.75 -6.32
N ALA A 173 0.79 7.59 -7.21
CA ALA A 173 1.55 8.69 -7.79
C ALA A 173 0.72 9.67 -8.65
N ASP A 174 -0.49 9.29 -9.09
CA ASP A 174 -1.39 10.19 -9.82
C ASP A 174 -2.11 11.18 -8.87
N TYR A 175 -2.09 10.94 -7.56
CA TYR A 175 -2.83 11.71 -6.56
C TYR A 175 -1.97 12.34 -5.48
N ALA A 176 -0.80 11.75 -5.20
CA ALA A 176 0.12 12.21 -4.18
C ALA A 176 1.57 11.96 -4.59
N GLY A 177 2.47 12.80 -4.10
CA GLY A 177 3.91 12.64 -4.22
C GLY A 177 4.57 12.54 -2.86
N CYS A 178 5.86 12.22 -2.86
CA CYS A 178 6.67 12.28 -1.66
C CYS A 178 6.92 13.74 -1.23
N SER A 179 7.14 13.95 0.07
CA SER A 179 7.62 15.24 0.60
C SER A 179 8.97 15.62 -0.02
N ALA A 180 9.14 16.90 -0.28
CA ALA A 180 10.44 17.42 -0.72
C ALA A 180 11.53 17.25 0.33
N LYS A 181 11.16 17.02 1.60
CA LYS A 181 12.09 16.94 2.72
C LYS A 181 12.71 15.56 2.86
N ASP A 182 11.91 14.48 2.85
CA ASP A 182 12.42 13.13 3.01
C ASP A 182 12.47 12.32 1.71
N GLN A 183 11.78 12.80 0.66
CA GLN A 183 11.81 12.21 -0.68
C GLN A 183 11.20 10.78 -0.77
N GLU A 184 10.47 10.35 0.27
CA GLU A 184 9.92 8.99 0.36
C GLU A 184 8.44 8.97 0.77
N HIS A 185 8.04 9.81 1.74
CA HIS A 185 6.72 9.74 2.34
C HIS A 185 5.82 10.90 1.94
N MET A 186 4.51 10.63 1.89
CA MET A 186 3.50 11.66 1.72
C MET A 186 3.50 12.60 2.94
N ASN A 187 3.18 13.88 2.71
CA ASN A 187 2.81 14.79 3.79
C ASN A 187 1.29 14.79 4.03
N ALA A 188 0.81 15.57 4.99
CA ALA A 188 -0.62 15.63 5.35
C ALA A 188 -1.53 15.94 4.15
N ALA A 189 -1.13 16.83 3.25
CA ALA A 189 -1.90 17.17 2.04
C ALA A 189 -1.94 15.96 1.06
N GLY A 190 -0.83 15.26 0.89
CA GLY A 190 -0.75 14.04 0.09
C GLY A 190 -1.66 12.95 0.66
N HIS A 191 -1.63 12.74 1.97
CA HIS A 191 -2.54 11.81 2.64
C HIS A 191 -4.02 12.13 2.40
N ALA A 192 -4.40 13.41 2.44
CA ALA A 192 -5.78 13.83 2.19
C ALA A 192 -6.22 13.57 0.74
N ALA A 193 -5.39 13.94 -0.25
CA ALA A 193 -5.68 13.71 -1.66
C ALA A 193 -5.73 12.22 -2.00
N PHE A 194 -4.81 11.43 -1.43
CA PHE A 194 -4.78 9.98 -1.62
C PHE A 194 -6.00 9.29 -1.01
N ALA A 195 -6.43 9.69 0.20
CA ALA A 195 -7.64 9.14 0.84
C ALA A 195 -8.90 9.35 -0.01
N GLU A 196 -9.02 10.49 -0.69
CA GLU A 196 -10.11 10.78 -1.62
C GLU A 196 -10.15 9.79 -2.78
N ALA A 197 -8.99 9.52 -3.39
CA ALA A 197 -8.88 8.58 -4.48
C ALA A 197 -9.21 7.14 -4.03
N VAL A 198 -8.61 6.69 -2.91
CA VAL A 198 -8.86 5.34 -2.37
C VAL A 198 -10.32 5.15 -2.01
N SER A 199 -11.00 6.16 -1.43
CA SER A 199 -12.40 6.04 -1.04
C SER A 199 -13.31 5.81 -2.25
N ARG A 200 -13.07 6.50 -3.37
CA ARG A 200 -13.81 6.31 -4.62
C ARG A 200 -13.64 4.90 -5.17
N GLU A 201 -12.41 4.41 -5.24
CA GLU A 201 -12.12 3.07 -5.75
C GLU A 201 -12.75 1.98 -4.89
N VAL A 202 -12.64 2.09 -3.56
CA VAL A 202 -13.27 1.14 -2.63
C VAL A 202 -14.80 1.13 -2.81
N GLN A 203 -15.44 2.30 -2.90
CA GLN A 203 -16.88 2.38 -3.10
C GLN A 203 -17.30 1.75 -4.43
N GLN A 204 -16.55 1.97 -5.52
CA GLN A 204 -16.83 1.37 -6.84
C GLN A 204 -16.71 -0.16 -6.82
N LEU A 205 -15.67 -0.71 -6.19
CA LEU A 205 -15.49 -2.16 -6.06
C LEU A 205 -16.67 -2.82 -5.36
N PHE A 206 -17.18 -2.21 -4.29
CA PHE A 206 -18.33 -2.76 -3.57
C PHE A 206 -19.68 -2.50 -4.23
N ALA A 207 -19.82 -1.45 -5.03
CA ALA A 207 -21.04 -1.20 -5.82
C ALA A 207 -21.20 -2.22 -6.96
N GLY A 208 -20.12 -2.55 -7.65
CA GLY A 208 -20.11 -3.57 -8.73
C GLY A 208 -20.58 -4.95 -8.24
N ARG A 209 -20.26 -5.31 -7.01
CA ARG A 209 -20.68 -6.59 -6.41
C ARG A 209 -22.20 -6.67 -6.14
N GLN A 210 -22.82 -5.56 -5.79
CA GLN A 210 -24.28 -5.52 -5.54
C GLN A 210 -25.08 -5.75 -6.82
N ALA A 211 -24.55 -5.28 -7.97
CA ALA A 211 -25.21 -5.46 -9.26
C ALA A 211 -25.15 -6.92 -9.78
N VAL A 212 -24.09 -7.67 -9.45
CA VAL A 212 -23.92 -9.07 -9.87
C VAL A 212 -24.71 -10.04 -8.97
N GLY A 213 -24.92 -9.69 -7.70
CA GLY A 213 -25.68 -10.51 -6.75
C GLY A 213 -27.21 -10.33 -6.81
N ALA A 214 -27.71 -9.38 -7.61
CA ALA A 214 -29.14 -9.08 -7.79
C ALA A 214 -29.70 -9.60 -9.14
N ALA A 215 -28.90 -10.26 -9.95
CA ALA A 215 -29.27 -10.91 -11.21
C ALA A 215 -29.28 -12.44 -11.06
#